data_78e666c353bccaf669fa163d8194aa05
#
_entry.id   78e666c353bccaf669fa163d8194aa05
#
_cell.length_a   1.000
_cell.length_b   1.000
_cell.length_c   1.000
_cell.angle_alpha   90.00
_cell.angle_beta   90.00
_cell.angle_gamma   90.00
#
_symmetry.space_group_name_H-M   'P 1'
#
loop_
_entity.id
_entity.type
_entity.pdbx_description
1 polymer ?
#
loop_
_entity_poly.entity_id
_entity_poly.type
_entity_poly.pdbx_seq_one_letter_code
_entity_poly.pdbx_strand_id
1 'polypeptide(L)'
;MRIIRGKYGRRRFDVPTNITARPTTDFARENIFNVIENMIDFEDEPTALDLFAGTGAVSFEFLSRGCSSVTSVEKASTQYNFIKKVADQLHDENIHVVKGDALRFATTCRQKFDIIFADPPYNLPDFDKVPEIVLGSEMLKPTTIFILEHSKNYDFSALSGFTRHLAYGSVNFSIFDMSKREEPTD
;
A
#
# COMPACT_ATOMS: atom_id res chain seq x y z
N MET A 1 -1.52 -3.95 16.35
CA MET A 1 -1.77 -3.01 15.24
C MET A 1 -2.75 -1.94 15.69
N ARG A 2 -2.56 -0.67 15.28
CA ARG A 2 -3.46 0.45 15.61
C ARG A 2 -3.88 1.17 14.31
N ILE A 3 -5.15 1.51 14.18
CA ILE A 3 -5.66 2.44 13.15
C ILE A 3 -5.52 3.86 13.68
N ILE A 4 -4.98 4.79 12.88
CA ILE A 4 -4.58 6.13 13.37
C ILE A 4 -5.76 7.09 13.30
N ARG A 5 -6.39 7.25 12.13
CA ARG A 5 -7.46 8.23 11.86
C ARG A 5 -8.66 7.62 11.16
N GLY A 6 -9.69 8.44 10.93
CA GLY A 6 -10.88 8.11 10.16
C GLY A 6 -11.94 7.35 10.97
N LYS A 7 -12.84 6.67 10.26
CA LYS A 7 -14.02 5.95 10.78
C LYS A 7 -13.68 4.96 11.91
N TYR A 8 -12.53 4.31 11.83
CA TYR A 8 -12.05 3.31 12.81
C TYR A 8 -10.86 3.82 13.63
N GLY A 9 -10.57 5.11 13.58
CA GLY A 9 -9.43 5.72 14.25
C GLY A 9 -9.35 5.35 15.74
N ARG A 10 -8.11 5.17 16.24
CA ARG A 10 -7.76 4.77 17.62
C ARG A 10 -8.08 3.31 17.99
N ARG A 11 -8.77 2.53 17.17
CA ARG A 11 -8.96 1.10 17.42
C ARG A 11 -7.63 0.35 17.41
N ARG A 12 -7.49 -0.60 18.32
CA ARG A 12 -6.30 -1.43 18.49
C ARG A 12 -6.67 -2.90 18.35
N PHE A 13 -5.78 -3.66 17.75
CA PHE A 13 -5.92 -5.10 17.55
C PHE A 13 -4.62 -5.79 17.95
N ASP A 14 -4.75 -6.83 18.79
CA ASP A 14 -3.60 -7.59 19.27
C ASP A 14 -3.04 -8.45 18.14
N VAL A 15 -1.82 -8.12 17.73
CA VAL A 15 -1.12 -8.88 16.68
C VAL A 15 -0.57 -10.16 17.30
N PRO A 16 -0.84 -11.34 16.69
CA PRO A 16 -0.26 -12.59 17.16
C PRO A 16 1.26 -12.55 17.24
N THR A 17 1.83 -13.13 18.30
CA THR A 17 3.28 -13.10 18.58
C THR A 17 4.12 -13.82 17.53
N ASN A 18 3.52 -14.71 16.76
CA ASN A 18 4.15 -15.43 15.66
C ASN A 18 4.18 -14.64 14.33
N ILE A 19 3.66 -13.41 14.31
CA ILE A 19 3.85 -12.47 13.19
C ILE A 19 5.14 -11.73 13.42
N THR A 20 6.18 -12.06 12.66
CA THR A 20 7.52 -11.48 12.76
C THR A 20 7.74 -10.30 11.79
N ALA A 21 6.71 -9.91 11.02
CA ALA A 21 6.81 -8.78 10.11
C ALA A 21 7.17 -7.49 10.89
N ARG A 22 8.17 -6.76 10.39
CA ARG A 22 8.51 -5.43 10.91
C ARG A 22 7.37 -4.48 10.52
N PRO A 23 6.57 -3.99 11.46
CA PRO A 23 5.51 -3.04 11.08
C PRO A 23 6.15 -1.70 10.69
N THR A 24 5.64 -1.10 9.61
CA THR A 24 5.83 0.34 9.38
C THR A 24 5.45 1.06 10.67
N THR A 25 6.34 1.89 11.20
CA THR A 25 6.07 2.57 12.46
C THR A 25 4.83 3.44 12.34
N ASP A 26 4.07 3.59 13.42
CA ASP A 26 2.92 4.50 13.46
C ASP A 26 3.30 5.91 12.99
N PHE A 27 4.51 6.37 13.34
CA PHE A 27 5.05 7.66 12.90
C PHE A 27 5.22 7.74 11.38
N ALA A 28 5.89 6.77 10.76
CA ALA A 28 6.07 6.76 9.31
C ALA A 28 4.74 6.64 8.57
N ARG A 29 3.82 5.79 9.09
CA ARG A 29 2.49 5.61 8.52
C ARG A 29 1.64 6.88 8.62
N GLU A 30 1.64 7.56 9.76
CA GLU A 30 0.93 8.84 9.91
C GLU A 30 1.45 9.89 8.93
N ASN A 31 2.76 10.01 8.78
CA ASN A 31 3.37 10.99 7.89
C ASN A 31 3.08 10.67 6.41
N ILE A 32 3.20 9.41 5.97
CA ILE A 32 2.91 9.08 4.57
C ILE A 32 1.42 9.31 4.25
N PHE A 33 0.52 8.99 5.15
CA PHE A 33 -0.91 9.27 4.95
C PHE A 33 -1.24 10.76 4.92
N ASN A 34 -0.55 11.60 5.69
CA ASN A 34 -0.70 13.06 5.56
C ASN A 34 -0.26 13.56 4.18
N VAL A 35 0.73 12.92 3.56
CA VAL A 35 1.14 13.23 2.18
C VAL A 35 0.08 12.76 1.18
N ILE A 36 -0.44 11.55 1.34
CA ILE A 36 -1.47 10.98 0.46
C ILE A 36 -2.74 11.85 0.48
N GLU A 37 -3.19 12.33 1.66
CA GLU A 37 -4.35 13.23 1.80
C GLU A 37 -4.19 14.57 1.06
N ASN A 38 -2.95 15.01 0.79
CA ASN A 38 -2.69 16.19 -0.04
C ASN A 38 -2.68 15.88 -1.55
N MET A 39 -2.69 14.62 -1.94
CA MET A 39 -2.63 14.18 -3.34
C MET A 39 -3.97 13.61 -3.81
N ILE A 40 -4.75 13.03 -2.92
CA ILE A 40 -6.03 12.38 -3.20
C ILE A 40 -7.05 12.83 -2.16
N ASP A 41 -8.23 13.22 -2.62
CA ASP A 41 -9.37 13.50 -1.76
C ASP A 41 -10.07 12.17 -1.40
N PHE A 42 -10.15 11.86 -0.12
CA PHE A 42 -10.84 10.68 0.35
C PHE A 42 -12.37 10.84 0.35
N GLU A 43 -12.89 12.07 0.19
CA GLU A 43 -14.33 12.30 -0.02
C GLU A 43 -14.80 11.80 -1.39
N ASP A 44 -13.87 11.65 -2.36
CA ASP A 44 -14.15 11.03 -3.66
C ASP A 44 -14.22 9.49 -3.59
N GLU A 45 -14.12 8.90 -2.38
CA GLU A 45 -14.22 7.47 -2.13
C GLU A 45 -13.26 6.62 -2.99
N PRO A 46 -11.93 6.90 -3.01
CA PRO A 46 -10.99 6.22 -3.88
C PRO A 46 -10.88 4.72 -3.57
N THR A 47 -10.43 3.95 -4.57
CA THR A 47 -10.09 2.53 -4.41
C THR A 47 -8.62 2.37 -4.09
N ALA A 48 -8.26 1.49 -3.17
CA ALA A 48 -6.87 1.26 -2.77
C ALA A 48 -6.45 -0.21 -2.89
N LEU A 49 -5.18 -0.41 -3.20
CA LEU A 49 -4.50 -1.69 -3.19
C LEU A 49 -3.30 -1.63 -2.24
N ASP A 50 -3.21 -2.58 -1.32
CA ASP A 50 -2.09 -2.78 -0.42
C ASP A 50 -1.38 -4.09 -0.79
N LEU A 51 -0.25 -3.97 -1.47
CA LEU A 51 0.63 -5.07 -1.83
C LEU A 51 1.61 -5.35 -0.70
N PHE A 52 1.78 -6.61 -0.33
CA PHE A 52 2.59 -7.04 0.82
C PHE A 52 1.99 -6.55 2.16
N ALA A 53 0.70 -6.76 2.36
CA ALA A 53 -0.07 -6.10 3.40
C ALA A 53 0.35 -6.39 4.86
N GLY A 54 1.11 -7.46 5.11
CA GLY A 54 1.60 -7.79 6.44
C GLY A 54 0.47 -7.94 7.46
N THR A 55 0.38 -7.03 8.42
CA THR A 55 -0.72 -7.00 9.40
C THR A 55 -1.97 -6.28 8.88
N GLY A 56 -1.95 -5.73 7.67
CA GLY A 56 -3.02 -4.92 7.10
C GLY A 56 -3.10 -3.50 7.67
N ALA A 57 -2.06 -3.02 8.35
CA ALA A 57 -2.10 -1.71 9.00
C ALA A 57 -2.35 -0.57 8.00
N VAL A 58 -1.79 -0.65 6.80
CA VAL A 58 -2.02 0.31 5.71
C VAL A 58 -3.39 0.10 5.09
N SER A 59 -3.79 -1.15 4.84
CA SER A 59 -5.12 -1.50 4.32
C SER A 59 -6.24 -0.91 5.19
N PHE A 60 -6.17 -1.11 6.51
CA PHE A 60 -7.19 -0.60 7.44
C PHE A 60 -7.14 0.92 7.61
N GLU A 61 -5.99 1.53 7.42
CA GLU A 61 -5.89 2.99 7.42
C GLU A 61 -6.58 3.59 6.19
N PHE A 62 -6.39 3.01 4.98
CA PHE A 62 -7.12 3.39 3.77
C PHE A 62 -8.64 3.25 3.97
N LEU A 63 -9.08 2.08 4.44
CA LEU A 63 -10.49 1.82 4.71
C LEU A 63 -11.08 2.83 5.71
N SER A 64 -10.34 3.13 6.77
CA SER A 64 -10.77 4.04 7.83
C SER A 64 -10.88 5.49 7.38
N ARG A 65 -10.05 5.90 6.40
CA ARG A 65 -10.04 7.28 5.88
C ARG A 65 -11.04 7.53 4.75
N GLY A 66 -11.72 6.51 4.25
CA GLY A 66 -12.82 6.70 3.31
C GLY A 66 -12.66 6.03 1.95
N CYS A 67 -11.67 5.15 1.76
CA CYS A 67 -11.65 4.33 0.55
C CYS A 67 -12.94 3.49 0.45
N SER A 68 -13.58 3.53 -0.71
CA SER A 68 -14.79 2.74 -1.00
C SER A 68 -14.52 1.25 -1.16
N SER A 69 -13.27 0.91 -1.50
CA SER A 69 -12.83 -0.48 -1.60
C SER A 69 -11.31 -0.56 -1.38
N VAL A 70 -10.90 -1.51 -0.56
CA VAL A 70 -9.48 -1.80 -0.28
C VAL A 70 -9.20 -3.26 -0.60
N THR A 71 -8.26 -3.51 -1.50
CA THR A 71 -7.74 -4.86 -1.74
C THR A 71 -6.42 -5.03 -1.00
N SER A 72 -6.35 -6.06 -0.16
CA SER A 72 -5.20 -6.36 0.71
C SER A 72 -4.59 -7.69 0.28
N VAL A 73 -3.36 -7.69 -0.25
CA VAL A 73 -2.69 -8.90 -0.75
C VAL A 73 -1.61 -9.34 0.23
N GLU A 74 -1.75 -10.56 0.76
CA GLU A 74 -0.80 -11.12 1.71
C GLU A 74 -0.55 -12.61 1.43
N LYS A 75 0.72 -13.01 1.38
CA LYS A 75 1.14 -14.38 1.07
C LYS A 75 1.13 -15.29 2.28
N ALA A 76 1.57 -14.77 3.43
CA ALA A 76 1.73 -15.56 4.65
C ALA A 76 0.37 -15.83 5.32
N SER A 77 0.09 -17.11 5.60
CA SER A 77 -1.21 -17.53 6.13
C SER A 77 -1.56 -16.89 7.46
N THR A 78 -0.58 -16.68 8.33
CA THR A 78 -0.81 -16.09 9.67
C THR A 78 -1.27 -14.63 9.55
N GLN A 79 -0.59 -13.84 8.72
CA GLN A 79 -0.94 -12.44 8.45
C GLN A 79 -2.27 -12.34 7.73
N TYR A 80 -2.47 -13.13 6.68
CA TYR A 80 -3.75 -13.20 5.97
C TYR A 80 -4.93 -13.48 6.91
N ASN A 81 -4.81 -14.48 7.78
CA ASN A 81 -5.86 -14.82 8.75
C ASN A 81 -6.07 -13.70 9.78
N PHE A 82 -5.00 -13.01 10.17
CA PHE A 82 -5.11 -11.85 11.06
C PHE A 82 -5.87 -10.71 10.41
N ILE A 83 -5.57 -10.36 9.14
CA ILE A 83 -6.29 -9.32 8.40
C ILE A 83 -7.77 -9.69 8.31
N LYS A 84 -8.10 -10.94 7.95
CA LYS A 84 -9.49 -11.40 7.90
C LYS A 84 -10.20 -11.25 9.25
N LYS A 85 -9.57 -11.68 10.34
CA LYS A 85 -10.12 -11.53 11.69
C LYS A 85 -10.42 -10.07 12.03
N VAL A 86 -9.53 -9.15 11.68
CA VAL A 86 -9.74 -7.70 11.92
C VAL A 86 -10.89 -7.18 11.04
N ALA A 87 -10.95 -7.58 9.77
CA ALA A 87 -12.05 -7.22 8.86
C ALA A 87 -13.41 -7.67 9.44
N ASP A 88 -13.50 -8.91 9.90
CA ASP A 88 -14.70 -9.45 10.54
C ASP A 88 -15.10 -8.65 11.80
N GLN A 89 -14.14 -8.23 12.61
CA GLN A 89 -14.39 -7.41 13.81
C GLN A 89 -14.84 -5.97 13.49
N LEU A 90 -14.46 -5.45 12.31
CA LEU A 90 -14.90 -4.14 11.84
C LEU A 90 -16.29 -4.19 11.19
N HIS A 91 -16.75 -5.37 10.80
CA HIS A 91 -18.00 -5.57 10.04
C HIS A 91 -18.07 -4.67 8.80
N ASP A 92 -16.94 -4.58 8.06
CA ASP A 92 -16.85 -3.76 6.86
C ASP A 92 -16.54 -4.64 5.64
N GLU A 93 -17.46 -4.64 4.69
CA GLU A 93 -17.38 -5.46 3.48
C GLU A 93 -16.51 -4.83 2.39
N ASN A 94 -16.04 -3.60 2.60
CA ASN A 94 -15.23 -2.86 1.62
C ASN A 94 -13.74 -3.25 1.64
N ILE A 95 -13.34 -4.21 2.48
CA ILE A 95 -11.99 -4.78 2.47
C ILE A 95 -12.00 -6.20 1.90
N HIS A 96 -11.20 -6.40 0.85
CA HIS A 96 -11.06 -7.66 0.13
C HIS A 96 -9.67 -8.23 0.38
N VAL A 97 -9.61 -9.31 1.15
CA VAL A 97 -8.33 -9.94 1.53
C VAL A 97 -8.00 -11.07 0.57
N VAL A 98 -6.89 -10.94 -0.15
CA VAL A 98 -6.40 -11.91 -1.14
C VAL A 98 -5.18 -12.63 -0.56
N LYS A 99 -5.27 -13.96 -0.47
CA LYS A 99 -4.12 -14.79 -0.12
C LYS A 99 -3.31 -15.10 -1.37
N GLY A 100 -2.15 -14.49 -1.51
CA GLY A 100 -1.33 -14.69 -2.70
C GLY A 100 -0.01 -13.93 -2.68
N ASP A 101 0.81 -14.25 -3.68
CA ASP A 101 2.05 -13.54 -3.92
C ASP A 101 1.75 -12.19 -4.59
N ALA A 102 2.29 -11.10 -4.00
CA ALA A 102 2.00 -9.74 -4.43
C ALA A 102 2.48 -9.43 -5.86
N LEU A 103 3.65 -9.93 -6.25
CA LEU A 103 4.17 -9.68 -7.61
C LEU A 103 3.38 -10.47 -8.66
N ARG A 104 2.99 -11.71 -8.34
CA ARG A 104 2.10 -12.47 -9.21
C ARG A 104 0.73 -11.80 -9.31
N PHE A 105 0.20 -11.28 -8.23
CA PHE A 105 -1.04 -10.50 -8.25
C PHE A 105 -0.89 -9.29 -9.18
N ALA A 106 0.19 -8.52 -9.04
CA ALA A 106 0.44 -7.33 -9.85
C ALA A 106 0.52 -7.63 -11.36
N THR A 107 1.05 -8.80 -11.75
CA THR A 107 1.14 -9.20 -13.18
C THR A 107 -0.15 -9.77 -13.75
N THR A 108 -1.11 -10.16 -12.93
CA THR A 108 -2.34 -10.85 -13.40
C THR A 108 -3.62 -10.06 -13.14
N CYS A 109 -3.59 -9.10 -12.22
CA CYS A 109 -4.75 -8.29 -11.86
C CYS A 109 -5.07 -7.28 -12.96
N ARG A 110 -6.35 -7.21 -13.35
CA ARG A 110 -6.88 -6.23 -14.32
C ARG A 110 -7.75 -5.16 -13.68
N GLN A 111 -8.01 -5.28 -12.38
CA GLN A 111 -8.70 -4.24 -11.63
C GLN A 111 -7.80 -3.02 -11.51
N LYS A 112 -8.35 -1.84 -11.70
CA LYS A 112 -7.63 -0.57 -11.59
C LYS A 112 -7.89 0.09 -10.24
N PHE A 113 -6.86 0.75 -9.71
CA PHE A 113 -6.90 1.38 -8.41
C PHE A 113 -6.49 2.86 -8.49
N ASP A 114 -7.04 3.68 -7.60
CA ASP A 114 -6.65 5.09 -7.44
C ASP A 114 -5.35 5.21 -6.65
N ILE A 115 -5.17 4.32 -5.66
CA ILE A 115 -3.99 4.29 -4.80
C ILE A 115 -3.43 2.87 -4.80
N ILE A 116 -2.11 2.73 -5.00
CA ILE A 116 -1.39 1.47 -4.80
C ILE A 116 -0.29 1.72 -3.79
N PHE A 117 -0.24 0.91 -2.74
CA PHE A 117 0.82 0.91 -1.74
C PHE A 117 1.55 -0.44 -1.78
N ALA A 118 2.87 -0.41 -1.71
CA ALA A 118 3.69 -1.61 -1.61
C ALA A 118 4.78 -1.44 -0.55
N ASP A 119 4.84 -2.39 0.39
CA ASP A 119 5.90 -2.51 1.40
C ASP A 119 6.53 -3.91 1.32
N PRO A 120 7.31 -4.19 0.26
CA PRO A 120 7.94 -5.48 0.10
C PRO A 120 9.00 -5.71 1.18
N PRO A 121 9.20 -6.97 1.66
CA PRO A 121 10.24 -7.27 2.61
C PRO A 121 11.61 -6.89 2.04
N TYR A 122 12.45 -6.24 2.85
CA TYR A 122 13.75 -5.69 2.39
C TYR A 122 14.73 -6.75 1.87
N ASN A 123 14.51 -8.02 2.19
CA ASN A 123 15.28 -9.14 1.68
C ASN A 123 14.62 -9.84 0.47
N LEU A 124 13.61 -9.20 -0.14
CA LEU A 124 12.98 -9.74 -1.34
C LEU A 124 14.02 -9.82 -2.47
N PRO A 125 14.21 -10.99 -3.08
CA PRO A 125 15.02 -11.08 -4.29
C PRO A 125 14.45 -10.16 -5.39
N ASP A 126 15.35 -9.49 -6.13
CA ASP A 126 14.95 -8.56 -7.20
C ASP A 126 14.01 -7.42 -6.71
N PHE A 127 14.25 -6.90 -5.51
CA PHE A 127 13.47 -5.80 -4.93
C PHE A 127 13.38 -4.59 -5.88
N ASP A 128 14.44 -4.29 -6.58
CA ASP A 128 14.57 -3.22 -7.57
C ASP A 128 13.56 -3.34 -8.74
N LYS A 129 13.08 -4.54 -9.03
CA LYS A 129 12.06 -4.79 -10.08
C LYS A 129 10.63 -4.52 -9.61
N VAL A 130 10.39 -4.41 -8.31
CA VAL A 130 9.03 -4.19 -7.77
C VAL A 130 8.34 -2.98 -8.40
N PRO A 131 8.95 -1.78 -8.41
CA PRO A 131 8.30 -0.62 -9.02
C PRO A 131 8.08 -0.78 -10.52
N GLU A 132 9.00 -1.41 -11.25
CA GLU A 132 8.83 -1.66 -12.69
C GLU A 132 7.64 -2.59 -12.97
N ILE A 133 7.47 -3.64 -12.17
CA ILE A 133 6.33 -4.57 -12.29
C ILE A 133 5.01 -3.84 -12.03
N VAL A 134 4.93 -3.01 -10.99
CA VAL A 134 3.72 -2.26 -10.67
C VAL A 134 3.44 -1.20 -11.74
N LEU A 135 4.46 -0.44 -12.16
CA LEU A 135 4.34 0.62 -13.17
C LEU A 135 4.03 0.07 -14.58
N GLY A 136 4.37 -1.18 -14.85
CA GLY A 136 4.04 -1.89 -16.10
C GLY A 136 2.72 -2.66 -16.08
N SER A 137 1.99 -2.65 -14.95
CA SER A 137 0.77 -3.46 -14.78
C SER A 137 -0.49 -2.79 -15.35
N GLU A 138 -1.53 -3.60 -15.56
CA GLU A 138 -2.85 -3.12 -15.96
C GLU A 138 -3.65 -2.49 -14.79
N MET A 139 -3.09 -2.47 -13.57
CA MET A 139 -3.75 -1.96 -12.38
C MET A 139 -3.80 -0.43 -12.28
N LEU A 140 -3.09 0.26 -13.17
CA LEU A 140 -2.97 1.71 -13.13
C LEU A 140 -4.11 2.40 -13.88
N LYS A 141 -4.66 3.46 -13.27
CA LYS A 141 -5.41 4.52 -13.95
C LYS A 141 -4.43 5.63 -14.37
N PRO A 142 -4.79 6.52 -15.30
CA PRO A 142 -3.97 7.69 -15.62
C PRO A 142 -3.71 8.63 -14.42
N THR A 143 -4.47 8.49 -13.35
CA THR A 143 -4.39 9.29 -12.12
C THR A 143 -3.91 8.50 -10.90
N THR A 144 -3.51 7.25 -11.06
CA THR A 144 -3.06 6.42 -9.93
C THR A 144 -1.87 7.04 -9.23
N ILE A 145 -1.92 7.07 -7.91
CA ILE A 145 -0.77 7.33 -7.05
C ILE A 145 -0.22 5.99 -6.56
N PHE A 146 1.04 5.72 -6.86
CA PHE A 146 1.75 4.55 -6.37
C PHE A 146 2.80 4.95 -5.34
N ILE A 147 2.79 4.31 -4.17
CA ILE A 147 3.72 4.53 -3.07
C ILE A 147 4.48 3.23 -2.81
N LEU A 148 5.81 3.30 -2.87
CA LEU A 148 6.70 2.19 -2.56
C LEU A 148 7.50 2.50 -1.30
N GLU A 149 7.36 1.68 -0.26
CA GLU A 149 8.26 1.68 0.89
C GLU A 149 9.53 0.89 0.57
N HIS A 150 10.70 1.44 0.93
CA HIS A 150 11.99 0.80 0.66
C HIS A 150 13.07 1.24 1.65
N SER A 151 14.23 0.58 1.61
CA SER A 151 15.41 1.03 2.35
C SER A 151 16.10 2.20 1.66
N LYS A 152 16.94 2.93 2.38
CA LYS A 152 17.74 4.06 1.86
C LYS A 152 18.70 3.69 0.72
N ASN A 153 18.90 2.39 0.44
CA ASN A 153 19.86 1.92 -0.57
C ASN A 153 19.29 1.95 -2.00
N TYR A 154 18.00 2.26 -2.17
CA TYR A 154 17.36 2.32 -3.47
C TYR A 154 17.06 3.76 -3.87
N ASP A 155 17.25 4.04 -5.15
CA ASP A 155 16.87 5.29 -5.81
C ASP A 155 16.03 4.93 -7.05
N PHE A 156 14.80 5.37 -7.07
CA PHE A 156 13.86 5.13 -8.16
C PHE A 156 13.49 6.42 -8.91
N SER A 157 14.27 7.49 -8.73
CA SER A 157 13.99 8.80 -9.32
C SER A 157 14.02 8.84 -10.85
N ALA A 158 14.67 7.86 -11.48
CA ALA A 158 14.72 7.74 -12.93
C ALA A 158 13.49 7.06 -13.56
N LEU A 159 12.60 6.48 -12.74
CA LEU A 159 11.41 5.79 -13.26
C LEU A 159 10.29 6.80 -13.61
N SER A 160 9.61 6.52 -14.72
CA SER A 160 8.54 7.38 -15.24
C SER A 160 7.40 7.52 -14.24
N GLY A 161 6.93 8.75 -14.03
CA GLY A 161 5.92 9.10 -13.05
C GLY A 161 6.46 9.36 -11.64
N PHE A 162 7.76 9.18 -11.39
CA PHE A 162 8.36 9.54 -10.10
C PHE A 162 8.18 11.03 -9.80
N THR A 163 7.72 11.33 -8.58
CA THR A 163 7.50 12.72 -8.17
C THR A 163 8.26 13.10 -6.91
N ARG A 164 8.46 12.14 -5.99
CA ARG A 164 8.95 12.48 -4.66
C ARG A 164 9.60 11.29 -3.96
N HIS A 165 10.69 11.56 -3.25
CA HIS A 165 11.27 10.67 -2.24
C HIS A 165 11.09 11.29 -0.86
N LEU A 166 10.64 10.51 0.11
CA LEU A 166 10.44 10.91 1.50
C LEU A 166 11.18 9.94 2.41
N ALA A 167 11.78 10.46 3.48
CA ALA A 167 12.48 9.67 4.49
C ALA A 167 11.97 10.01 5.89
N TYR A 168 11.54 8.99 6.62
CA TYR A 168 11.10 9.08 8.00
C TYR A 168 11.89 8.09 8.85
N GLY A 169 12.99 8.57 9.45
CA GLY A 169 13.96 7.71 10.13
C GLY A 169 14.63 6.73 9.15
N SER A 170 14.48 5.43 9.36
CA SER A 170 15.02 4.39 8.49
C SER A 170 14.08 3.97 7.36
N VAL A 171 12.85 4.50 7.34
CA VAL A 171 11.81 4.18 6.36
C VAL A 171 11.86 5.22 5.25
N ASN A 172 11.89 4.76 4.00
CA ASN A 172 11.88 5.63 2.82
C ASN A 172 10.68 5.28 1.95
N PHE A 173 10.12 6.30 1.30
CA PHE A 173 9.02 6.15 0.36
C PHE A 173 9.38 6.82 -0.96
N SER A 174 9.19 6.11 -2.06
CA SER A 174 9.14 6.68 -3.40
C SER A 174 7.69 6.80 -3.85
N ILE A 175 7.30 7.99 -4.32
CA ILE A 175 5.94 8.28 -4.77
C ILE A 175 5.95 8.52 -6.27
N PHE A 176 5.04 7.84 -6.95
CA PHE A 176 4.81 7.95 -8.38
C PHE A 176 3.39 8.45 -8.61
N ASP A 177 3.23 9.45 -9.47
CA ASP A 177 1.96 10.02 -9.89
C ASP A 177 1.79 9.78 -11.39
N MET A 178 0.83 8.95 -11.75
CA MET A 178 0.63 8.57 -13.15
C MET A 178 0.16 9.73 -14.02
N SER A 179 -0.43 10.77 -13.43
CA SER A 179 -0.77 12.01 -14.17
C SER A 179 0.45 12.83 -14.60
N LYS A 180 1.63 12.53 -14.04
CA LYS A 180 2.93 13.15 -14.37
C LYS A 180 3.81 12.23 -15.23
N ARG A 181 3.27 11.10 -15.67
CA ARG A 181 3.99 10.18 -16.55
C ARG A 181 4.11 10.83 -17.93
N GLU A 182 5.32 11.00 -18.40
CA GLU A 182 5.54 11.42 -19.80
C GLU A 182 5.00 10.33 -20.72
N GLU A 183 4.13 10.70 -21.67
CA GLU A 183 3.75 9.77 -22.73
C GLU A 183 5.00 9.50 -23.59
N PRO A 184 5.22 8.24 -24.03
CA PRO A 184 6.29 7.97 -24.96
C PRO A 184 6.06 8.86 -26.19
N THR A 185 7.03 9.72 -26.47
CA THR A 185 7.06 10.46 -27.73
C THR A 185 7.26 9.46 -28.85
N ASP A 186 6.23 9.30 -29.70
CA ASP A 186 6.30 8.53 -30.95
C ASP A 186 7.42 9.01 -31.88
#